data_76e064884718d891971521f95bf39ce7
#
_entry.id   76e064884718d891971521f95bf39ce7
#
_cell.length_a   1.000
_cell.length_b   1.000
_cell.length_c   1.000
_cell.angle_alpha   90.00
_cell.angle_beta   90.00
_cell.angle_gamma   90.00
#
_symmetry.space_group_name_H-M   'P 1'
#
loop_
_entity.id
_entity.type
_entity.pdbx_description
1 polymer ?
#
loop_
_entity_poly.entity_id
_entity_poly.type
_entity_poly.pdbx_seq_one_letter_code
_entity_poly.pdbx_strand_id
1 'polypeptide(L)'
;MTQQYSIDTLLAQAGNRSDERTGAVSTPIYLSTAYGHHGIGESTGFDYTRTKNPTRSVLEDTVAKLENGDRGFAFSSGMAAIQVLMNLFKGPDEWIVSSDVYGGTYRLLDFAYKNNNSVKPVYVNTASLAEIEAAITANTKAIFIETPSNPLMEECDVAEISKLAKKHNLLMIVDNTFLTPVLSRPLDLGADIVIHSGTKYIAGHNDSLVGLIIAKGQELCDRIAYIQNGAGAVLSPFDSWLTVRGMKTLSLRMKRHQDNAKAIAEFLREQPQIDSVLYPNKGGMLSFRLKDENWVNTFLKSIKLITFAESLGGTESFITYPATQTHMDIPEAERVARGITNTLLRFSVGLEDVEDIKADLLQAFTQLK
;
A
#
# COMPACT_ATOMS: atom_id res chain seq x y z
N MET A 1 22.77 10.57 22.45
CA MET A 1 22.22 9.47 21.60
C MET A 1 20.72 9.42 21.88
N THR A 2 19.89 9.79 20.90
CA THR A 2 18.44 9.62 21.03
C THR A 2 18.14 8.13 21.04
N GLN A 3 17.42 7.66 22.04
CA GLN A 3 17.04 6.25 22.19
C GLN A 3 16.18 5.85 20.99
N GLN A 4 16.66 4.89 20.18
CA GLN A 4 15.91 4.34 19.05
C GLN A 4 14.96 3.27 19.58
N TYR A 5 13.65 3.55 19.58
CA TYR A 5 12.64 2.60 20.01
C TYR A 5 12.36 1.55 18.91
N SER A 6 11.95 0.34 19.34
CA SER A 6 11.45 -0.69 18.45
C SER A 6 10.14 -0.26 17.79
N ILE A 7 9.81 -0.90 16.65
CA ILE A 7 8.58 -0.60 15.90
C ILE A 7 7.32 -0.79 16.77
N ASP A 8 7.27 -1.81 17.61
CA ASP A 8 6.15 -2.08 18.51
C ASP A 8 5.92 -0.93 19.49
N THR A 9 7.02 -0.36 20.04
CA THR A 9 6.96 0.79 20.92
C THR A 9 6.51 2.05 20.18
N LEU A 10 7.01 2.28 18.95
CA LEU A 10 6.60 3.41 18.12
C LEU A 10 5.11 3.36 17.81
N LEU A 11 4.59 2.17 17.45
CA LEU A 11 3.17 1.94 17.18
C LEU A 11 2.32 2.16 18.42
N ALA A 12 2.66 1.53 19.55
CA ALA A 12 1.90 1.66 20.79
C ALA A 12 1.84 3.11 21.29
N GLN A 13 2.93 3.87 21.10
CA GLN A 13 3.06 5.26 21.55
C GLN A 13 2.63 6.29 20.47
N ALA A 14 2.10 5.85 19.32
CA ALA A 14 1.67 6.76 18.27
C ALA A 14 0.69 7.82 18.80
N GLY A 15 1.02 9.09 18.60
CA GLY A 15 0.23 10.24 19.08
C GLY A 15 0.25 10.51 20.59
N ASN A 16 0.91 9.68 21.40
CA ASN A 16 1.09 9.99 22.82
C ASN A 16 1.99 11.24 22.98
N ARG A 17 1.63 12.12 23.90
CA ARG A 17 2.30 13.42 24.15
C ARG A 17 2.25 14.40 22.97
N SER A 18 1.27 14.28 22.09
CA SER A 18 1.07 15.19 20.96
C SER A 18 0.36 16.49 21.35
N ASP A 19 -0.27 16.55 22.53
CA ASP A 19 -0.94 17.74 23.06
C ASP A 19 -0.33 18.15 24.40
N GLU A 20 0.63 19.06 24.36
CA GLU A 20 1.29 19.59 25.57
C GLU A 20 0.36 20.44 26.42
N ARG A 21 -0.67 21.04 25.82
CA ARG A 21 -1.60 21.94 26.54
C ARG A 21 -2.46 21.19 27.57
N THR A 22 -2.92 20.00 27.25
CA THR A 22 -3.82 19.22 28.12
C THR A 22 -3.16 17.97 28.69
N GLY A 23 -2.04 17.52 28.09
CA GLY A 23 -1.42 16.24 28.42
C GLY A 23 -2.23 15.03 27.98
N ALA A 24 -3.14 15.19 27.03
CA ALA A 24 -3.99 14.12 26.55
C ALA A 24 -3.16 12.95 26.00
N VAL A 25 -3.44 11.73 26.47
CA VAL A 25 -2.75 10.51 26.02
C VAL A 25 -3.16 10.13 24.61
N SER A 26 -4.43 10.33 24.25
CA SER A 26 -4.92 10.17 22.88
C SER A 26 -4.84 11.50 22.16
N THR A 27 -4.34 11.50 20.92
CA THR A 27 -4.26 12.70 20.08
C THR A 27 -5.62 13.38 19.94
N PRO A 28 -5.76 14.69 20.20
CA PRO A 28 -6.99 15.43 19.91
C PRO A 28 -7.27 15.54 18.41
N ILE A 29 -8.54 15.70 18.04
CA ILE A 29 -8.95 15.94 16.66
C ILE A 29 -9.16 17.46 16.47
N TYR A 30 -8.32 18.06 15.62
CA TYR A 30 -8.40 19.47 15.26
C TYR A 30 -9.12 19.66 13.93
N LEU A 31 -10.44 19.98 13.99
CA LEU A 31 -11.27 20.19 12.79
C LEU A 31 -11.20 21.65 12.27
N SER A 32 -10.30 22.46 12.80
CA SER A 32 -10.14 23.85 12.34
C SER A 32 -9.53 23.92 10.94
N THR A 33 -10.10 24.75 10.09
CA THR A 33 -9.55 25.05 8.76
C THR A 33 -8.41 26.07 8.82
N ALA A 34 -8.53 27.09 9.71
CA ALA A 34 -7.58 28.20 9.84
C ALA A 34 -7.13 28.39 11.29
N TYR A 35 -5.98 28.99 11.47
CA TYR A 35 -5.36 29.24 12.77
C TYR A 35 -4.96 30.72 12.89
N GLY A 36 -5.16 31.30 14.09
CA GLY A 36 -4.80 32.69 14.37
C GLY A 36 -3.29 32.89 14.49
N HIS A 37 -2.80 34.04 14.04
CA HIS A 37 -1.45 34.49 14.25
C HIS A 37 -1.42 35.56 15.35
N HIS A 38 -0.33 35.67 16.09
CA HIS A 38 -0.13 36.69 17.10
C HIS A 38 0.23 38.04 16.47
N GLY A 39 0.85 38.04 15.27
CA GLY A 39 1.25 39.22 14.51
C GLY A 39 1.84 38.82 13.16
N ILE A 40 2.34 39.77 12.42
CA ILE A 40 2.99 39.52 11.12
C ILE A 40 4.27 38.71 11.35
N GLY A 41 4.33 37.52 10.75
CA GLY A 41 5.45 36.56 10.92
C GLY A 41 5.40 35.75 12.23
N GLU A 42 4.36 35.87 13.03
CA GLU A 42 4.20 35.20 14.35
C GLU A 42 3.19 34.08 14.30
N SER A 43 3.41 33.10 13.39
CA SER A 43 2.58 31.91 13.30
C SER A 43 2.82 30.97 14.49
N THR A 44 1.79 30.24 14.91
CA THR A 44 1.89 29.13 15.89
C THR A 44 2.53 27.87 15.28
N GLY A 45 2.94 27.90 14.00
CA GLY A 45 3.38 26.74 13.22
C GLY A 45 2.25 26.06 12.45
N PHE A 46 1.02 26.57 12.60
CA PHE A 46 -0.16 26.18 11.83
C PHE A 46 -0.85 27.43 11.31
N ASP A 47 -1.17 27.44 10.03
CA ASP A 47 -1.80 28.58 9.35
C ASP A 47 -3.12 28.15 8.71
N TYR A 48 -3.09 27.05 7.98
CA TYR A 48 -4.22 26.53 7.22
C TYR A 48 -4.14 25.01 7.11
N THR A 49 -5.27 24.31 7.33
CA THR A 49 -5.29 22.85 7.43
C THR A 49 -4.81 22.11 6.18
N ARG A 50 -5.00 22.66 4.97
CA ARG A 50 -4.44 22.05 3.75
C ARG A 50 -2.91 21.99 3.81
N THR A 51 -2.27 23.04 4.30
CA THR A 51 -0.80 23.09 4.45
C THR A 51 -0.34 22.21 5.62
N LYS A 52 -0.92 22.40 6.82
CA LYS A 52 -0.56 21.67 8.03
C LYS A 52 -1.73 21.60 9.01
N ASN A 53 -1.95 20.43 9.60
CA ASN A 53 -2.99 20.23 10.61
C ASN A 53 -2.40 19.44 11.79
N PRO A 54 -2.67 19.81 13.07
CA PRO A 54 -2.05 19.15 14.22
C PRO A 54 -2.31 17.64 14.27
N THR A 55 -3.54 17.19 13.97
CA THR A 55 -3.89 15.76 13.98
C THR A 55 -3.23 15.00 12.82
N ARG A 56 -3.26 15.57 11.61
CA ARG A 56 -2.61 14.96 10.45
C ARG A 56 -1.08 14.88 10.63
N SER A 57 -0.46 15.91 11.23
CA SER A 57 0.98 15.91 11.51
C SER A 57 1.40 14.74 12.42
N VAL A 58 0.56 14.35 13.39
CA VAL A 58 0.84 13.19 14.23
C VAL A 58 0.93 11.91 13.40
N LEU A 59 0.04 11.72 12.43
CA LEU A 59 0.10 10.59 11.51
C LEU A 59 1.36 10.65 10.65
N GLU A 60 1.62 11.81 10.02
CA GLU A 60 2.75 12.04 9.12
C GLU A 60 4.09 11.78 9.84
N ASP A 61 4.27 12.34 11.04
CA ASP A 61 5.47 12.12 11.87
C ASP A 61 5.61 10.66 12.33
N THR A 62 4.50 9.99 12.61
CA THR A 62 4.54 8.59 13.04
C THR A 62 4.99 7.68 11.89
N VAL A 63 4.39 7.81 10.71
CA VAL A 63 4.77 6.94 9.58
C VAL A 63 6.19 7.22 9.09
N ALA A 64 6.67 8.49 9.17
CA ALA A 64 8.06 8.81 8.91
C ALA A 64 9.01 8.01 9.81
N LYS A 65 8.73 7.96 11.12
CA LYS A 65 9.53 7.18 12.08
C LYS A 65 9.44 5.67 11.84
N LEU A 66 8.26 5.15 11.48
CA LEU A 66 8.07 3.73 11.23
C LEU A 66 8.87 3.23 10.02
N GLU A 67 8.91 4.01 8.94
CA GLU A 67 9.68 3.71 7.72
C GLU A 67 11.14 4.18 7.79
N ASN A 68 11.55 4.85 8.88
CA ASN A 68 12.88 5.46 9.00
C ASN A 68 13.17 6.52 7.90
N GLY A 69 12.15 7.30 7.55
CA GLY A 69 12.23 8.42 6.59
C GLY A 69 12.40 9.77 7.28
N ASP A 70 12.72 10.79 6.49
CA ASP A 70 12.90 12.15 6.99
C ASP A 70 11.57 12.88 7.14
N ARG A 71 10.58 12.55 6.28
CA ARG A 71 9.25 13.16 6.34
C ARG A 71 8.17 12.22 5.78
N GLY A 72 7.00 12.26 6.43
CA GLY A 72 5.77 11.61 5.99
C GLY A 72 4.74 12.61 5.48
N PHE A 73 3.86 12.15 4.59
CA PHE A 73 2.79 12.94 3.99
C PHE A 73 1.53 12.09 3.90
N ALA A 74 0.39 12.65 4.32
CA ALA A 74 -0.89 11.95 4.32
C ALA A 74 -1.87 12.55 3.31
N PHE A 75 -2.48 11.67 2.50
CA PHE A 75 -3.36 11.99 1.39
C PHE A 75 -4.72 11.33 1.54
N SER A 76 -5.73 11.85 0.83
CA SER A 76 -7.09 11.34 0.83
C SER A 76 -7.24 9.91 0.26
N SER A 77 -6.24 9.39 -0.44
CA SER A 77 -6.18 8.00 -0.93
C SER A 77 -4.77 7.62 -1.39
N GLY A 78 -4.48 6.30 -1.51
CA GLY A 78 -3.25 5.82 -2.15
C GLY A 78 -3.08 6.35 -3.57
N MET A 79 -4.17 6.43 -4.34
CA MET A 79 -4.15 6.97 -5.71
C MET A 79 -3.78 8.47 -5.75
N ALA A 80 -4.28 9.25 -4.77
CA ALA A 80 -3.89 10.66 -4.63
C ALA A 80 -2.39 10.82 -4.31
N ALA A 81 -1.83 9.91 -3.49
CA ALA A 81 -0.40 9.86 -3.22
C ALA A 81 0.41 9.58 -4.49
N ILE A 82 0.04 8.55 -5.28
CA ILE A 82 0.72 8.23 -6.55
C ILE A 82 0.63 9.41 -7.54
N GLN A 83 -0.55 10.04 -7.67
CA GLN A 83 -0.73 11.19 -8.55
C GLN A 83 0.18 12.37 -8.15
N VAL A 84 0.35 12.63 -6.87
CA VAL A 84 1.28 13.66 -6.38
C VAL A 84 2.72 13.33 -6.75
N LEU A 85 3.16 12.07 -6.64
CA LEU A 85 4.49 11.66 -7.07
C LEU A 85 4.70 11.83 -8.58
N MET A 86 3.69 11.54 -9.40
CA MET A 86 3.78 11.77 -10.84
C MET A 86 4.09 13.24 -11.18
N ASN A 87 3.61 14.19 -10.39
CA ASN A 87 3.89 15.62 -10.58
C ASN A 87 5.34 16.05 -10.22
N LEU A 88 6.17 15.15 -9.69
CA LEU A 88 7.62 15.37 -9.59
C LEU A 88 8.31 15.27 -10.95
N PHE A 89 7.64 14.72 -11.95
CA PHE A 89 8.17 14.39 -13.28
C PHE A 89 7.35 15.11 -14.37
N LYS A 90 7.87 15.10 -15.57
CA LYS A 90 7.24 15.74 -16.73
C LYS A 90 7.43 14.88 -17.97
N GLY A 91 6.64 15.04 -19.02
CA GLY A 91 6.99 14.45 -20.31
C GLY A 91 8.31 15.06 -20.86
N PRO A 92 9.23 14.27 -21.39
CA PRO A 92 9.12 12.82 -21.73
C PRO A 92 9.74 11.87 -20.71
N ASP A 93 9.76 12.20 -19.43
CA ASP A 93 10.29 11.31 -18.39
C ASP A 93 9.61 9.93 -18.40
N GLU A 94 10.36 8.88 -18.13
CA GLU A 94 9.88 7.50 -18.09
C GLU A 94 10.03 6.92 -16.68
N TRP A 95 9.04 6.10 -16.29
CA TRP A 95 9.12 5.25 -15.12
C TRP A 95 9.18 3.78 -15.54
N ILE A 96 10.15 3.04 -15.04
CA ILE A 96 10.10 1.58 -15.08
C ILE A 96 9.15 1.14 -13.97
N VAL A 97 8.15 0.31 -14.32
CA VAL A 97 7.05 -0.06 -13.44
C VAL A 97 6.88 -1.57 -13.42
N SER A 98 6.60 -2.16 -12.25
CA SER A 98 6.24 -3.58 -12.17
C SER A 98 5.09 -3.91 -13.12
N SER A 99 5.25 -4.95 -13.93
CA SER A 99 4.20 -5.40 -14.86
C SER A 99 2.94 -5.90 -14.15
N ASP A 100 3.10 -6.42 -12.93
CA ASP A 100 2.04 -6.84 -12.04
C ASP A 100 1.87 -5.80 -10.91
N VAL A 101 1.36 -4.63 -11.25
CA VAL A 101 1.06 -3.52 -10.34
C VAL A 101 -0.45 -3.39 -10.16
N TYR A 102 -0.87 -2.87 -9.01
CA TYR A 102 -2.28 -2.61 -8.74
C TYR A 102 -3.01 -1.96 -9.94
N GLY A 103 -4.15 -2.52 -10.32
CA GLY A 103 -4.90 -2.07 -11.51
C GLY A 103 -5.25 -0.58 -11.52
N GLY A 104 -5.47 0.03 -10.34
CA GLY A 104 -5.65 1.48 -10.22
C GLY A 104 -4.41 2.28 -10.59
N THR A 105 -3.22 1.81 -10.20
CA THR A 105 -1.93 2.42 -10.57
C THR A 105 -1.70 2.31 -12.07
N TYR A 106 -1.94 1.13 -12.65
CA TYR A 106 -1.88 0.93 -14.10
C TYR A 106 -2.78 1.93 -14.83
N ARG A 107 -4.05 2.01 -14.45
CA ARG A 107 -5.04 2.91 -15.06
C ARG A 107 -4.63 4.38 -14.95
N LEU A 108 -4.16 4.82 -13.79
CA LEU A 108 -3.73 6.20 -13.58
C LEU A 108 -2.53 6.58 -14.45
N LEU A 109 -1.51 5.72 -14.50
CA LEU A 109 -0.30 5.95 -15.30
C LEU A 109 -0.63 5.98 -16.78
N ASP A 110 -1.40 5.01 -17.27
CA ASP A 110 -1.82 4.93 -18.67
C ASP A 110 -2.66 6.14 -19.10
N PHE A 111 -3.66 6.52 -18.27
CA PHE A 111 -4.50 7.70 -18.53
C PHE A 111 -3.66 8.99 -18.57
N ALA A 112 -2.80 9.20 -17.59
CA ALA A 112 -2.02 10.42 -17.48
C ALA A 112 -0.99 10.55 -18.61
N TYR A 113 -0.37 9.45 -19.02
CA TYR A 113 0.53 9.44 -20.17
C TYR A 113 -0.21 9.75 -21.47
N LYS A 114 -1.33 9.06 -21.76
CA LYS A 114 -2.07 9.21 -23.01
C LYS A 114 -2.77 10.56 -23.16
N ASN A 115 -3.25 11.14 -22.06
CA ASN A 115 -4.12 12.32 -22.13
C ASN A 115 -3.43 13.62 -21.66
N ASN A 116 -2.44 13.54 -20.80
CA ASN A 116 -1.86 14.73 -20.14
C ASN A 116 -0.37 14.91 -20.44
N ASN A 117 0.21 14.14 -21.36
CA ASN A 117 1.67 14.16 -21.62
C ASN A 117 2.50 14.07 -20.34
N SER A 118 2.07 13.24 -19.40
CA SER A 118 2.74 12.99 -18.13
C SER A 118 3.83 11.93 -18.31
N VAL A 119 4.37 11.44 -17.21
CA VAL A 119 5.39 10.39 -17.18
C VAL A 119 4.92 9.14 -17.96
N LYS A 120 5.80 8.57 -18.78
CA LYS A 120 5.54 7.37 -19.57
C LYS A 120 5.86 6.12 -18.76
N PRO A 121 4.90 5.20 -18.51
CA PRO A 121 5.18 3.93 -17.88
C PRO A 121 5.83 2.95 -18.86
N VAL A 122 6.87 2.24 -18.40
CA VAL A 122 7.54 1.13 -19.07
C VAL A 122 7.40 -0.10 -18.17
N TYR A 123 6.46 -0.99 -18.50
CA TYR A 123 6.16 -2.16 -17.67
C TYR A 123 7.16 -3.29 -17.93
N VAL A 124 7.76 -3.80 -16.85
CA VAL A 124 8.74 -4.91 -16.89
C VAL A 124 8.48 -5.89 -15.75
N ASN A 125 9.00 -7.11 -15.89
CA ASN A 125 9.09 -8.03 -14.76
C ASN A 125 10.18 -7.56 -13.78
N THR A 126 9.77 -6.98 -12.65
CA THR A 126 10.69 -6.43 -11.65
C THR A 126 11.36 -7.49 -10.75
N ALA A 127 10.99 -8.77 -10.87
CA ALA A 127 11.77 -9.86 -10.30
C ALA A 127 13.08 -10.12 -11.08
N SER A 128 13.20 -9.57 -12.31
CA SER A 128 14.37 -9.70 -13.18
C SER A 128 15.16 -8.38 -13.24
N LEU A 129 16.29 -8.31 -12.54
CA LEU A 129 17.21 -7.15 -12.62
C LEU A 129 17.68 -6.89 -14.06
N ALA A 130 17.88 -7.95 -14.85
CA ALA A 130 18.30 -7.82 -16.25
C ALA A 130 17.24 -7.13 -17.12
N GLU A 131 15.94 -7.43 -16.90
CA GLU A 131 14.85 -6.75 -17.61
C GLU A 131 14.73 -5.28 -17.19
N ILE A 132 14.89 -4.97 -15.89
CA ILE A 132 14.92 -3.60 -15.40
C ILE A 132 16.08 -2.84 -16.07
N GLU A 133 17.30 -3.37 -16.04
CA GLU A 133 18.49 -2.70 -16.59
C GLU A 133 18.37 -2.50 -18.11
N ALA A 134 17.84 -3.49 -18.84
CA ALA A 134 17.60 -3.40 -20.28
C ALA A 134 16.55 -2.35 -20.67
N ALA A 135 15.62 -2.04 -19.78
CA ALA A 135 14.58 -1.04 -20.00
C ALA A 135 15.02 0.41 -19.72
N ILE A 136 16.19 0.62 -19.10
CA ILE A 136 16.69 1.96 -18.78
C ILE A 136 17.07 2.69 -20.06
N THR A 137 16.53 3.91 -20.22
CA THR A 137 16.84 4.85 -21.30
C THR A 137 17.36 6.19 -20.73
N ALA A 138 17.75 7.12 -21.58
CA ALA A 138 18.10 8.49 -21.17
C ALA A 138 16.92 9.25 -20.53
N ASN A 139 15.68 8.84 -20.84
CA ASN A 139 14.46 9.44 -20.30
C ASN A 139 14.01 8.81 -19.00
N THR A 140 14.54 7.66 -18.63
CA THR A 140 14.17 6.98 -17.36
C THR A 140 14.57 7.86 -16.17
N LYS A 141 13.66 8.10 -15.24
CA LYS A 141 13.86 8.95 -14.05
C LYS A 141 13.54 8.22 -12.75
N ALA A 142 12.72 7.18 -12.79
CA ALA A 142 12.37 6.41 -11.61
C ALA A 142 12.13 4.94 -11.93
N ILE A 143 12.29 4.11 -10.90
CA ILE A 143 11.82 2.72 -10.85
C ILE A 143 10.74 2.67 -9.78
N PHE A 144 9.52 2.28 -10.19
CA PHE A 144 8.36 2.10 -9.32
C PHE A 144 8.06 0.62 -9.19
N ILE A 145 8.17 0.06 -7.99
CA ILE A 145 7.87 -1.35 -7.73
C ILE A 145 6.78 -1.50 -6.69
N GLU A 146 6.01 -2.58 -6.81
CA GLU A 146 5.11 -3.11 -5.80
C GLU A 146 5.57 -4.51 -5.42
N THR A 147 5.88 -4.76 -4.13
CA THR A 147 6.38 -6.05 -3.68
C THR A 147 5.90 -6.40 -2.26
N PRO A 148 5.25 -7.59 -2.09
CA PRO A 148 4.76 -8.50 -3.13
C PRO A 148 3.76 -7.83 -4.08
N SER A 149 3.74 -8.26 -5.33
CA SER A 149 2.86 -7.72 -6.36
C SER A 149 1.38 -8.07 -6.15
N ASN A 150 0.48 -7.39 -6.84
CA ASN A 150 -0.97 -7.59 -6.75
C ASN A 150 -1.59 -7.84 -8.12
N PRO A 151 -2.11 -9.04 -8.41
CA PRO A 151 -2.51 -10.09 -7.46
C PRO A 151 -1.62 -11.33 -7.43
N LEU A 152 -0.48 -11.37 -8.12
CA LEU A 152 0.30 -12.59 -8.30
C LEU A 152 1.25 -12.91 -7.15
N MET A 153 1.41 -12.00 -6.19
CA MET A 153 2.28 -12.19 -5.01
C MET A 153 3.77 -12.38 -5.35
N GLU A 154 4.22 -11.87 -6.50
CA GLU A 154 5.61 -11.93 -6.90
C GLU A 154 6.46 -10.99 -6.05
N GLU A 155 7.65 -11.45 -5.68
CA GLU A 155 8.60 -10.68 -4.89
C GLU A 155 9.77 -10.23 -5.75
N CYS A 156 10.32 -9.05 -5.42
CA CYS A 156 11.55 -8.57 -6.00
C CYS A 156 12.55 -8.13 -4.91
N ASP A 157 13.83 -8.10 -5.25
CA ASP A 157 14.89 -7.68 -4.33
C ASP A 157 15.02 -6.15 -4.33
N VAL A 158 14.37 -5.51 -3.36
CA VAL A 158 14.40 -4.05 -3.19
C VAL A 158 15.82 -3.52 -3.06
N ALA A 159 16.72 -4.22 -2.36
CA ALA A 159 18.08 -3.76 -2.13
C ALA A 159 18.90 -3.77 -3.42
N GLU A 160 18.80 -4.83 -4.22
CA GLU A 160 19.51 -4.92 -5.50
C GLU A 160 18.96 -3.93 -6.53
N ILE A 161 17.62 -3.76 -6.59
CA ILE A 161 17.00 -2.76 -7.47
C ILE A 161 17.41 -1.34 -7.04
N SER A 162 17.48 -1.07 -5.73
CA SER A 162 17.94 0.22 -5.21
C SER A 162 19.40 0.53 -5.58
N LYS A 163 20.27 -0.48 -5.59
CA LYS A 163 21.66 -0.34 -6.07
C LYS A 163 21.69 0.01 -7.56
N LEU A 164 20.87 -0.69 -8.36
CA LEU A 164 20.75 -0.41 -9.80
C LEU A 164 20.21 1.01 -10.04
N ALA A 165 19.17 1.42 -9.33
CA ALA A 165 18.61 2.76 -9.42
C ALA A 165 19.68 3.84 -9.14
N LYS A 166 20.45 3.67 -8.05
CA LYS A 166 21.56 4.58 -7.69
C LYS A 166 22.65 4.64 -8.74
N LYS A 167 23.02 3.49 -9.33
CA LYS A 167 24.03 3.41 -10.42
C LYS A 167 23.63 4.28 -11.61
N HIS A 168 22.33 4.40 -11.87
CA HIS A 168 21.78 5.16 -13.01
C HIS A 168 21.18 6.53 -12.63
N ASN A 169 21.34 6.97 -11.37
CA ASN A 169 20.78 8.23 -10.84
C ASN A 169 19.24 8.29 -10.98
N LEU A 170 18.56 7.19 -10.76
CA LEU A 170 17.10 7.06 -10.80
C LEU A 170 16.53 7.09 -9.38
N LEU A 171 15.33 7.68 -9.22
CA LEU A 171 14.57 7.56 -7.97
C LEU A 171 14.01 6.15 -7.83
N MET A 172 14.15 5.57 -6.64
CA MET A 172 13.56 4.30 -6.28
C MET A 172 12.30 4.50 -5.44
N ILE A 173 11.16 4.10 -5.99
CA ILE A 173 9.83 4.25 -5.38
C ILE A 173 9.27 2.86 -5.11
N VAL A 174 8.87 2.58 -3.87
CA VAL A 174 8.35 1.27 -3.46
C VAL A 174 6.96 1.42 -2.87
N ASP A 175 5.97 0.74 -3.46
CA ASP A 175 4.69 0.52 -2.80
C ASP A 175 4.83 -0.65 -1.81
N ASN A 176 4.80 -0.31 -0.51
CA ASN A 176 4.98 -1.23 0.61
C ASN A 176 3.65 -1.56 1.32
N THR A 177 2.53 -1.41 0.62
CA THR A 177 1.18 -1.57 1.20
C THR A 177 0.97 -2.94 1.82
N PHE A 178 1.45 -4.02 1.20
CA PHE A 178 1.20 -5.39 1.67
C PHE A 178 2.04 -5.79 2.88
N LEU A 179 3.30 -5.34 2.93
CA LEU A 179 4.21 -5.71 4.02
C LEU A 179 4.16 -4.75 5.19
N THR A 180 3.79 -3.51 4.99
CA THR A 180 3.83 -2.45 6.00
C THR A 180 5.24 -2.26 6.57
N PRO A 181 5.53 -1.20 7.35
CA PRO A 181 6.84 -1.07 7.99
C PRO A 181 7.13 -2.16 9.03
N VAL A 182 6.13 -2.99 9.38
CA VAL A 182 6.32 -4.11 10.31
C VAL A 182 7.13 -5.25 9.69
N LEU A 183 6.88 -5.57 8.41
CA LEU A 183 7.54 -6.70 7.73
C LEU A 183 8.63 -6.27 6.76
N SER A 184 8.61 -5.03 6.26
CA SER A 184 9.62 -4.48 5.37
C SER A 184 9.74 -2.97 5.53
N ARG A 185 10.95 -2.43 5.49
CA ARG A 185 11.23 -0.99 5.45
C ARG A 185 12.11 -0.69 4.24
N PRO A 186 11.52 -0.40 3.09
CA PRO A 186 12.26 -0.18 1.85
C PRO A 186 13.26 0.98 1.91
N LEU A 187 13.00 2.03 2.73
CA LEU A 187 13.98 3.11 2.92
C LEU A 187 15.29 2.63 3.57
N ASP A 188 15.24 1.61 4.42
CA ASP A 188 16.45 0.98 4.98
C ASP A 188 17.18 0.11 3.95
N LEU A 189 16.47 -0.34 2.90
CA LEU A 189 17.01 -1.12 1.79
C LEU A 189 17.50 -0.23 0.64
N GLY A 190 17.39 1.08 0.78
CA GLY A 190 17.97 2.04 -0.16
C GLY A 190 16.96 2.70 -1.10
N ALA A 191 15.67 2.48 -0.94
CA ALA A 191 14.65 3.27 -1.63
C ALA A 191 14.69 4.75 -1.22
N ASP A 192 14.21 5.63 -2.09
CA ASP A 192 14.10 7.07 -1.84
C ASP A 192 12.70 7.44 -1.34
N ILE A 193 11.69 6.75 -1.83
CA ILE A 193 10.28 6.99 -1.52
C ILE A 193 9.58 5.66 -1.25
N VAL A 194 8.77 5.66 -0.20
CA VAL A 194 7.82 4.57 0.10
C VAL A 194 6.40 5.11 0.02
N ILE A 195 5.51 4.32 -0.59
CA ILE A 195 4.08 4.59 -0.65
C ILE A 195 3.35 3.52 0.15
N HIS A 196 2.25 3.92 0.78
CA HIS A 196 1.23 3.00 1.30
C HIS A 196 -0.16 3.46 0.91
N SER A 197 -0.98 2.53 0.49
CA SER A 197 -2.41 2.66 0.71
C SER A 197 -2.66 2.40 2.21
N GLY A 198 -2.68 3.47 3.01
CA GLY A 198 -2.96 3.38 4.44
C GLY A 198 -4.36 2.83 4.76
N THR A 199 -5.28 2.89 3.77
CA THR A 199 -6.60 2.25 3.75
C THR A 199 -6.57 0.78 4.16
N LYS A 200 -5.45 0.09 3.88
CA LYS A 200 -5.28 -1.36 4.03
C LYS A 200 -4.82 -1.68 5.46
N TYR A 201 -3.76 -2.44 5.62
CA TYR A 201 -3.26 -2.88 6.93
C TYR A 201 -3.00 -1.77 7.94
N ILE A 202 -2.53 -0.58 7.49
CA ILE A 202 -2.16 0.50 8.43
C ILE A 202 -3.37 0.97 9.22
N ALA A 203 -4.47 1.36 8.57
CA ALA A 203 -5.74 1.67 9.24
C ALA A 203 -6.42 0.38 9.76
N GLY A 204 -6.53 -0.63 8.91
CA GLY A 204 -6.84 -2.02 9.25
C GLY A 204 -8.27 -2.34 9.65
N HIS A 205 -9.23 -1.41 9.51
CA HIS A 205 -10.59 -1.57 10.02
C HIS A 205 -11.68 -1.31 8.96
N ASN A 206 -11.30 -1.18 7.68
CA ASN A 206 -12.22 -0.94 6.55
C ASN A 206 -13.11 0.31 6.71
N ASP A 207 -12.66 1.31 7.48
CA ASP A 207 -13.42 2.49 7.91
C ASP A 207 -12.82 3.83 7.46
N SER A 208 -11.67 3.81 6.78
CA SER A 208 -10.98 5.02 6.32
C SER A 208 -10.26 4.81 4.99
N LEU A 209 -10.18 5.88 4.19
CA LEU A 209 -9.48 5.91 2.91
C LEU A 209 -8.24 6.81 3.04
N VAL A 210 -7.04 6.23 2.88
CA VAL A 210 -5.79 6.89 3.24
C VAL A 210 -4.68 6.57 2.24
N GLY A 211 -3.93 7.59 1.81
CA GLY A 211 -2.66 7.44 1.12
C GLY A 211 -1.52 8.01 1.96
N LEU A 212 -0.36 7.37 1.92
CA LEU A 212 0.83 7.83 2.62
C LEU A 212 2.03 7.82 1.68
N ILE A 213 2.87 8.86 1.77
CA ILE A 213 4.21 8.89 1.18
C ILE A 213 5.19 9.13 2.31
N ILE A 214 6.30 8.40 2.32
CA ILE A 214 7.44 8.64 3.19
C ILE A 214 8.68 8.77 2.30
N ALA A 215 9.48 9.82 2.52
CA ALA A 215 10.63 10.09 1.69
C ALA A 215 11.89 10.39 2.52
N LYS A 216 13.05 10.19 1.88
CA LYS A 216 14.38 10.60 2.38
C LYS A 216 14.96 11.73 1.54
N GLY A 217 15.71 12.61 2.19
CA GLY A 217 16.35 13.77 1.57
C GLY A 217 15.48 15.02 1.62
N GLN A 218 16.03 16.11 2.18
CA GLN A 218 15.31 17.35 2.43
C GLN A 218 14.73 17.95 1.13
N GLU A 219 15.51 18.01 0.06
CA GLU A 219 15.06 18.56 -1.23
C GLU A 219 13.84 17.80 -1.80
N LEU A 220 13.89 16.46 -1.75
CA LEU A 220 12.78 15.62 -2.21
C LEU A 220 11.53 15.84 -1.35
N CYS A 221 11.70 15.88 -0.03
CA CYS A 221 10.62 16.16 0.91
C CYS A 221 9.97 17.52 0.67
N ASP A 222 10.77 18.57 0.41
CA ASP A 222 10.25 19.91 0.16
C ASP A 222 9.48 19.99 -1.17
N ARG A 223 9.95 19.31 -2.22
CA ARG A 223 9.23 19.18 -3.49
C ARG A 223 7.89 18.47 -3.32
N ILE A 224 7.87 17.35 -2.58
CA ILE A 224 6.61 16.61 -2.30
C ILE A 224 5.65 17.50 -1.50
N ALA A 225 6.13 18.21 -0.47
CA ALA A 225 5.32 19.13 0.32
C ALA A 225 4.70 20.24 -0.53
N TYR A 226 5.48 20.82 -1.43
CA TYR A 226 5.01 21.87 -2.34
C TYR A 226 3.88 21.37 -3.24
N ILE A 227 4.05 20.18 -3.83
CA ILE A 227 3.05 19.57 -4.71
C ILE A 227 1.81 19.14 -3.91
N GLN A 228 1.97 18.52 -2.71
CA GLN A 228 0.87 18.17 -1.84
C GLN A 228 -0.01 19.38 -1.52
N ASN A 229 0.60 20.49 -1.11
CA ASN A 229 -0.11 21.72 -0.81
C ASN A 229 -0.81 22.31 -2.05
N GLY A 230 -0.16 22.27 -3.21
CA GLY A 230 -0.72 22.75 -4.48
C GLY A 230 -1.88 21.90 -4.98
N ALA A 231 -1.74 20.58 -4.97
CA ALA A 231 -2.77 19.62 -5.39
C ALA A 231 -3.96 19.54 -4.40
N GLY A 232 -3.70 19.75 -3.11
CA GLY A 232 -4.72 19.87 -2.09
C GLY A 232 -5.36 18.55 -1.64
N ALA A 233 -4.94 17.39 -2.16
CA ALA A 233 -5.50 16.08 -1.85
C ALA A 233 -5.04 15.54 -0.48
N VAL A 234 -5.07 16.38 0.55
CA VAL A 234 -4.64 16.05 1.91
C VAL A 234 -5.68 15.23 2.67
N LEU A 235 -5.20 14.39 3.60
CA LEU A 235 -6.08 13.60 4.45
C LEU A 235 -6.80 14.48 5.48
N SER A 236 -8.07 14.14 5.77
CA SER A 236 -8.86 14.80 6.79
C SER A 236 -8.28 14.58 8.21
N PRO A 237 -8.51 15.49 9.17
CA PRO A 237 -8.12 15.27 10.56
C PRO A 237 -8.79 14.03 11.19
N PHE A 238 -10.04 13.77 10.85
CA PHE A 238 -10.78 12.62 11.39
C PHE A 238 -10.21 11.29 10.89
N ASP A 239 -9.99 11.15 9.58
CA ASP A 239 -9.38 9.94 9.01
C ASP A 239 -7.92 9.78 9.48
N SER A 240 -7.20 10.88 9.69
CA SER A 240 -5.86 10.85 10.30
C SER A 240 -5.90 10.26 11.72
N TRP A 241 -6.88 10.66 12.52
CA TRP A 241 -7.08 10.14 13.87
C TRP A 241 -7.45 8.66 13.88
N LEU A 242 -8.41 8.23 13.01
CA LEU A 242 -8.76 6.81 12.84
C LEU A 242 -7.54 5.98 12.45
N THR A 243 -6.74 6.49 11.53
CA THR A 243 -5.52 5.81 11.08
C THR A 243 -4.50 5.67 12.21
N VAL A 244 -4.23 6.74 12.99
CA VAL A 244 -3.36 6.69 14.17
C VAL A 244 -3.88 5.67 15.19
N ARG A 245 -5.20 5.62 15.41
CA ARG A 245 -5.82 4.64 16.31
C ARG A 245 -5.63 3.22 15.79
N GLY A 246 -5.88 2.97 14.50
CA GLY A 246 -5.74 1.65 13.87
C GLY A 246 -4.29 1.15 13.90
N MET A 247 -3.32 2.01 13.61
CA MET A 247 -1.90 1.61 13.54
C MET A 247 -1.31 1.19 14.89
N LYS A 248 -1.90 1.59 16.02
CA LYS A 248 -1.41 1.17 17.37
C LYS A 248 -1.41 -0.35 17.56
N THR A 249 -2.22 -1.08 16.82
CA THR A 249 -2.30 -2.55 16.85
C THR A 249 -1.70 -3.20 15.59
N LEU A 250 -1.05 -2.44 14.72
CA LEU A 250 -0.58 -2.93 13.43
C LEU A 250 0.33 -4.16 13.57
N SER A 251 1.32 -4.13 14.45
CA SER A 251 2.25 -5.24 14.65
C SER A 251 1.52 -6.53 15.08
N LEU A 252 0.60 -6.42 16.05
CA LEU A 252 -0.22 -7.55 16.50
C LEU A 252 -1.09 -8.12 15.39
N ARG A 253 -1.72 -7.23 14.60
CA ARG A 253 -2.56 -7.62 13.46
C ARG A 253 -1.74 -8.28 12.36
N MET A 254 -0.60 -7.69 11.97
CA MET A 254 0.27 -8.26 10.95
C MET A 254 0.76 -9.65 11.30
N LYS A 255 1.12 -9.88 12.58
CA LYS A 255 1.48 -11.21 13.06
C LYS A 255 0.32 -12.21 12.88
N ARG A 256 -0.89 -11.86 13.32
CA ARG A 256 -2.07 -12.73 13.22
C ARG A 256 -2.46 -13.00 11.76
N HIS A 257 -2.47 -11.95 10.91
CA HIS A 257 -2.70 -12.09 9.48
C HIS A 257 -1.73 -13.08 8.83
N GLN A 258 -0.43 -12.95 9.14
CA GLN A 258 0.60 -13.84 8.59
C GLN A 258 0.46 -15.28 9.09
N ASP A 259 0.22 -15.48 10.38
CA ASP A 259 0.03 -16.81 10.96
C ASP A 259 -1.19 -17.50 10.31
N ASN A 260 -2.31 -16.79 10.18
CA ASN A 260 -3.51 -17.29 9.50
C ASN A 260 -3.26 -17.55 8.00
N ALA A 261 -2.64 -16.61 7.28
CA ALA A 261 -2.39 -16.77 5.85
C ALA A 261 -1.49 -17.98 5.54
N LYS A 262 -0.48 -18.22 6.38
CA LYS A 262 0.38 -19.41 6.26
C LYS A 262 -0.43 -20.69 6.41
N ALA A 263 -1.24 -20.81 7.45
CA ALA A 263 -2.06 -21.99 7.71
C ALA A 263 -3.12 -22.21 6.61
N ILE A 264 -3.70 -21.12 6.07
CA ILE A 264 -4.65 -21.19 4.94
C ILE A 264 -3.94 -21.58 3.64
N ALA A 265 -2.73 -21.07 3.38
CA ALA A 265 -1.97 -21.47 2.19
C ALA A 265 -1.60 -22.96 2.20
N GLU A 266 -1.23 -23.49 3.36
CA GLU A 266 -0.99 -24.93 3.56
C GLU A 266 -2.28 -25.75 3.33
N PHE A 267 -3.39 -25.34 3.96
CA PHE A 267 -4.70 -25.98 3.80
C PHE A 267 -5.17 -25.99 2.34
N LEU A 268 -5.03 -24.86 1.61
CA LEU A 268 -5.47 -24.76 0.22
C LEU A 268 -4.66 -25.68 -0.71
N ARG A 269 -3.36 -25.87 -0.47
CA ARG A 269 -2.51 -26.78 -1.29
C ARG A 269 -2.95 -28.23 -1.22
N GLU A 270 -3.65 -28.61 -0.16
CA GLU A 270 -4.16 -29.98 0.04
C GLU A 270 -5.54 -30.22 -0.60
N GLN A 271 -6.21 -29.14 -1.08
CA GLN A 271 -7.57 -29.26 -1.59
C GLN A 271 -7.57 -29.73 -3.05
N PRO A 272 -8.38 -30.76 -3.39
CA PRO A 272 -8.44 -31.30 -4.76
C PRO A 272 -8.97 -30.30 -5.80
N GLN A 273 -9.71 -29.26 -5.39
CA GLN A 273 -10.27 -28.22 -6.25
C GLN A 273 -9.25 -27.14 -6.62
N ILE A 274 -8.12 -27.07 -5.93
CA ILE A 274 -7.10 -26.05 -6.12
C ILE A 274 -6.05 -26.51 -7.14
N ASP A 275 -5.73 -25.62 -8.10
CA ASP A 275 -4.66 -25.81 -9.06
C ASP A 275 -3.32 -25.32 -8.48
N SER A 276 -3.31 -24.12 -7.95
CA SER A 276 -2.07 -23.49 -7.41
C SER A 276 -2.38 -22.46 -6.32
N VAL A 277 -1.40 -22.25 -5.44
CA VAL A 277 -1.44 -21.26 -4.35
C VAL A 277 -0.21 -20.38 -4.44
N LEU A 278 -0.42 -19.07 -4.56
CA LEU A 278 0.60 -18.04 -4.62
C LEU A 278 0.66 -17.35 -3.26
N TYR A 279 1.73 -17.57 -2.52
CA TYR A 279 1.94 -16.99 -1.20
C TYR A 279 3.44 -16.76 -0.95
N PRO A 280 3.88 -15.51 -0.67
CA PRO A 280 5.29 -15.17 -0.49
C PRO A 280 5.85 -15.62 0.88
N ASN A 281 5.13 -16.44 1.63
CA ASN A 281 5.45 -16.90 2.99
C ASN A 281 5.59 -15.77 4.03
N LYS A 282 5.07 -14.58 3.73
CA LYS A 282 5.02 -13.44 4.64
C LYS A 282 3.79 -12.57 4.35
N GLY A 283 3.33 -11.88 5.39
CA GLY A 283 2.12 -11.05 5.30
C GLY A 283 0.81 -11.84 5.26
N GLY A 284 -0.29 -11.12 5.11
CA GLY A 284 -1.65 -11.67 5.17
C GLY A 284 -2.32 -11.89 3.81
N MET A 285 -1.59 -11.66 2.70
CA MET A 285 -2.14 -11.77 1.34
C MET A 285 -1.68 -13.06 0.68
N LEU A 286 -2.59 -13.75 0.03
CA LEU A 286 -2.30 -14.85 -0.88
C LEU A 286 -3.25 -14.80 -2.08
N SER A 287 -2.91 -15.54 -3.13
CA SER A 287 -3.83 -15.83 -4.23
C SER A 287 -3.86 -17.34 -4.49
N PHE A 288 -4.94 -17.82 -5.06
CA PHE A 288 -5.05 -19.22 -5.46
C PHE A 288 -5.86 -19.35 -6.74
N ARG A 289 -5.65 -20.44 -7.46
CA ARG A 289 -6.40 -20.76 -8.67
C ARG A 289 -7.27 -21.99 -8.43
N LEU A 290 -8.53 -21.89 -8.83
CA LEU A 290 -9.39 -23.06 -8.98
C LEU A 290 -9.00 -23.83 -10.25
N LYS A 291 -9.26 -25.15 -10.28
CA LYS A 291 -8.97 -25.97 -11.48
C LYS A 291 -9.92 -25.72 -12.63
N ASP A 292 -11.13 -25.19 -12.37
CA ASP A 292 -12.15 -24.93 -13.37
C ASP A 292 -12.72 -23.53 -13.16
N GLU A 293 -12.75 -22.72 -14.23
CA GLU A 293 -13.30 -21.35 -14.19
C GLU A 293 -14.82 -21.33 -13.94
N ASN A 294 -15.54 -22.39 -14.33
CA ASN A 294 -16.97 -22.53 -14.09
C ASN A 294 -17.29 -22.63 -12.60
N TRP A 295 -16.34 -23.04 -11.77
CA TRP A 295 -16.50 -23.12 -10.33
C TRP A 295 -16.44 -21.78 -9.61
N VAL A 296 -15.80 -20.77 -10.21
CA VAL A 296 -15.54 -19.47 -9.55
C VAL A 296 -16.81 -18.83 -9.01
N ASN A 297 -17.85 -18.70 -9.83
CA ASN A 297 -19.10 -18.08 -9.40
C ASN A 297 -19.84 -18.91 -8.33
N THR A 298 -19.82 -20.23 -8.44
CA THR A 298 -20.42 -21.12 -7.44
C THR A 298 -19.68 -21.01 -6.12
N PHE A 299 -18.34 -21.02 -6.14
CA PHE A 299 -17.50 -20.83 -4.97
C PHE A 299 -17.79 -19.50 -4.26
N LEU A 300 -17.75 -18.38 -5.01
CA LEU A 300 -17.99 -17.04 -4.46
C LEU A 300 -19.38 -16.87 -3.84
N LYS A 301 -20.40 -17.56 -4.38
CA LYS A 301 -21.75 -17.58 -3.81
C LYS A 301 -21.89 -18.50 -2.59
N SER A 302 -20.95 -19.40 -2.38
CA SER A 302 -21.04 -20.43 -1.34
C SER A 302 -20.31 -20.06 -0.06
N ILE A 303 -19.33 -19.16 -0.10
CA ILE A 303 -18.66 -18.63 1.10
C ILE A 303 -19.68 -17.88 1.97
N LYS A 304 -19.54 -17.98 3.29
CA LYS A 304 -20.50 -17.44 4.28
C LYS A 304 -19.86 -16.53 5.31
N LEU A 305 -18.66 -16.88 5.78
CA LEU A 305 -17.86 -16.08 6.70
C LEU A 305 -16.99 -15.08 5.91
N ILE A 306 -16.31 -15.58 4.90
CA ILE A 306 -15.43 -14.78 4.05
C ILE A 306 -16.28 -13.91 3.14
N THR A 307 -15.96 -12.62 3.07
CA THR A 307 -16.71 -11.68 2.25
C THR A 307 -16.14 -11.59 0.83
N PHE A 308 -16.98 -11.76 -0.19
CA PHE A 308 -16.63 -11.44 -1.57
C PHE A 308 -16.72 -9.92 -1.78
N ALA A 309 -15.58 -9.24 -1.73
CA ALA A 309 -15.49 -7.78 -1.85
C ALA A 309 -14.13 -7.34 -2.37
N GLU A 310 -14.07 -6.10 -2.84
CA GLU A 310 -12.80 -5.43 -3.06
C GLU A 310 -12.23 -4.92 -1.73
N SER A 311 -10.95 -4.64 -1.69
CA SER A 311 -10.11 -4.23 -0.59
C SER A 311 -9.31 -5.40 0.00
N LEU A 312 -8.57 -5.11 1.08
CA LEU A 312 -7.72 -6.07 1.78
C LEU A 312 -7.20 -5.45 3.10
N GLY A 313 -6.61 -6.29 3.94
CA GLY A 313 -5.86 -5.83 5.12
C GLY A 313 -6.71 -5.34 6.27
N GLY A 314 -8.04 -5.51 6.19
CA GLY A 314 -8.95 -5.33 7.31
C GLY A 314 -8.92 -6.50 8.28
N THR A 315 -9.63 -6.36 9.41
CA THR A 315 -9.78 -7.42 10.41
C THR A 315 -10.52 -8.64 9.87
N GLU A 316 -11.41 -8.44 8.88
CA GLU A 316 -12.21 -9.46 8.24
C GLU A 316 -11.52 -10.06 7.01
N SER A 317 -11.80 -11.32 6.74
CA SER A 317 -11.34 -12.05 5.55
C SER A 317 -12.10 -11.65 4.29
N PHE A 318 -11.37 -11.27 3.22
CA PHE A 318 -11.95 -10.90 1.93
C PHE A 318 -11.39 -11.74 0.79
N ILE A 319 -12.27 -12.19 -0.10
CA ILE A 319 -11.88 -12.71 -1.42
C ILE A 319 -12.27 -11.71 -2.49
N THR A 320 -11.35 -11.45 -3.39
CA THR A 320 -11.53 -10.58 -4.58
C THR A 320 -11.35 -11.43 -5.83
N TYR A 321 -12.16 -11.19 -6.85
CA TYR A 321 -12.01 -11.80 -8.17
C TYR A 321 -11.36 -10.79 -9.15
N PRO A 322 -10.04 -10.84 -9.34
CA PRO A 322 -9.31 -9.81 -10.09
C PRO A 322 -9.83 -9.58 -11.51
N ALA A 323 -10.28 -10.65 -12.19
CA ALA A 323 -10.73 -10.59 -13.57
C ALA A 323 -11.90 -9.62 -13.81
N THR A 324 -12.81 -9.46 -12.84
CA THR A 324 -14.01 -8.61 -12.96
C THR A 324 -14.03 -7.41 -12.02
N GLN A 325 -13.01 -7.28 -11.14
CA GLN A 325 -12.90 -6.22 -10.16
C GLN A 325 -11.62 -5.41 -10.37
N THR A 326 -10.56 -5.75 -9.68
CA THR A 326 -9.35 -4.89 -9.60
C THR A 326 -8.56 -4.76 -10.91
N HIS A 327 -8.71 -5.70 -11.87
CA HIS A 327 -7.97 -5.75 -13.13
C HIS A 327 -8.90 -5.81 -14.36
N MET A 328 -10.17 -5.45 -14.21
CA MET A 328 -11.15 -5.50 -15.28
C MET A 328 -10.85 -4.56 -16.46
N ASP A 329 -10.09 -3.49 -16.21
CA ASP A 329 -9.73 -2.52 -17.26
C ASP A 329 -8.59 -3.01 -18.16
N ILE A 330 -7.92 -4.12 -17.80
CA ILE A 330 -6.88 -4.75 -18.62
C ILE A 330 -7.57 -5.71 -19.61
N PRO A 331 -7.31 -5.60 -20.92
CA PRO A 331 -7.85 -6.53 -21.90
C PRO A 331 -7.57 -7.99 -21.52
N GLU A 332 -8.58 -8.88 -21.67
CA GLU A 332 -8.48 -10.27 -21.18
C GLU A 332 -7.22 -11.00 -21.69
N ALA A 333 -6.90 -10.89 -22.96
CA ALA A 333 -5.72 -11.54 -23.52
C ALA A 333 -4.41 -11.07 -22.85
N GLU A 334 -4.31 -9.78 -22.56
CA GLU A 334 -3.15 -9.20 -21.87
C GLU A 334 -3.13 -9.61 -20.40
N ARG A 335 -4.27 -9.57 -19.72
CA ARG A 335 -4.45 -9.99 -18.33
C ARG A 335 -4.06 -11.46 -18.15
N VAL A 336 -4.54 -12.35 -19.03
CA VAL A 336 -4.20 -13.78 -18.99
C VAL A 336 -2.72 -14.03 -19.31
N ALA A 337 -2.15 -13.29 -20.27
CA ALA A 337 -0.72 -13.38 -20.58
C ALA A 337 0.18 -12.97 -19.42
N ARG A 338 -0.31 -12.09 -18.54
CA ARG A 338 0.35 -11.70 -17.27
C ARG A 338 0.12 -12.71 -16.15
N GLY A 339 -0.61 -13.82 -16.38
CA GLY A 339 -0.90 -14.85 -15.36
C GLY A 339 -2.15 -14.58 -14.52
N ILE A 340 -2.88 -13.49 -14.75
CA ILE A 340 -4.13 -13.17 -14.06
C ILE A 340 -5.29 -13.86 -14.81
N THR A 341 -5.42 -15.18 -14.59
CA THR A 341 -6.39 -16.05 -15.27
C THR A 341 -7.80 -15.88 -14.72
N ASN A 342 -8.80 -16.42 -15.42
CA ASN A 342 -10.20 -16.45 -14.98
C ASN A 342 -10.44 -17.37 -13.78
N THR A 343 -9.47 -18.20 -13.41
CA THR A 343 -9.53 -19.07 -12.22
C THR A 343 -8.90 -18.43 -10.98
N LEU A 344 -8.23 -17.28 -11.11
CA LEU A 344 -7.47 -16.64 -10.03
C LEU A 344 -8.39 -15.90 -9.06
N LEU A 345 -8.24 -16.19 -7.78
CA LEU A 345 -8.87 -15.51 -6.67
C LEU A 345 -7.79 -14.94 -5.75
N ARG A 346 -7.92 -13.68 -5.34
CA ARG A 346 -7.04 -13.05 -4.36
C ARG A 346 -7.70 -13.08 -2.98
N PHE A 347 -6.97 -13.51 -1.97
CA PHE A 347 -7.46 -13.67 -0.62
C PHE A 347 -6.67 -12.81 0.36
N SER A 348 -7.36 -11.86 1.00
CA SER A 348 -6.89 -11.13 2.18
C SER A 348 -7.36 -11.90 3.41
N VAL A 349 -6.44 -12.58 4.06
CA VAL A 349 -6.77 -13.40 5.24
C VAL A 349 -6.88 -12.50 6.46
N GLY A 350 -8.01 -12.55 7.14
CA GLY A 350 -8.34 -11.73 8.30
C GLY A 350 -7.79 -12.27 9.62
N LEU A 351 -8.38 -11.75 10.72
CA LEU A 351 -7.96 -12.06 12.10
C LEU A 351 -8.83 -13.12 12.76
N GLU A 352 -9.82 -13.65 12.06
CA GLU A 352 -10.76 -14.65 12.56
C GLU A 352 -10.02 -15.90 13.04
N ASP A 353 -10.71 -16.80 13.72
CA ASP A 353 -10.15 -18.10 14.03
C ASP A 353 -9.85 -18.85 12.72
N VAL A 354 -8.66 -19.39 12.60
CA VAL A 354 -8.21 -20.03 11.35
C VAL A 354 -9.02 -21.26 11.00
N GLU A 355 -9.54 -22.00 11.99
CA GLU A 355 -10.37 -23.17 11.74
C GLU A 355 -11.76 -22.80 11.22
N ASP A 356 -12.30 -21.64 11.65
CA ASP A 356 -13.56 -21.11 11.08
C ASP A 356 -13.37 -20.70 9.62
N ILE A 357 -12.23 -20.07 9.27
CA ILE A 357 -11.90 -19.73 7.87
C ILE A 357 -11.79 -21.01 7.02
N LYS A 358 -11.07 -22.05 7.52
CA LYS A 358 -10.94 -23.34 6.83
C LYS A 358 -12.30 -24.02 6.66
N ALA A 359 -13.15 -23.98 7.69
CA ALA A 359 -14.48 -24.56 7.63
C ALA A 359 -15.36 -23.90 6.56
N ASP A 360 -15.28 -22.56 6.42
CA ASP A 360 -16.00 -21.82 5.39
C ASP A 360 -15.51 -22.17 3.98
N LEU A 361 -14.20 -22.25 3.77
CA LEU A 361 -13.60 -22.67 2.50
C LEU A 361 -14.03 -24.12 2.16
N LEU A 362 -13.94 -25.03 3.12
CA LEU A 362 -14.26 -26.45 2.91
C LEU A 362 -15.73 -26.64 2.51
N GLN A 363 -16.67 -25.98 3.24
CA GLN A 363 -18.08 -26.08 2.88
C GLN A 363 -18.37 -25.51 1.50
N ALA A 364 -17.66 -24.43 1.09
CA ALA A 364 -17.80 -23.87 -0.25
C ALA A 364 -17.24 -24.82 -1.34
N PHE A 365 -16.12 -25.49 -1.11
CA PHE A 365 -15.56 -26.48 -2.03
C PHE A 365 -16.48 -27.67 -2.23
N THR A 366 -17.29 -28.09 -1.23
CA THR A 366 -18.26 -29.18 -1.40
C THR A 366 -19.37 -28.87 -2.38
N GLN A 367 -19.58 -27.60 -2.75
CA GLN A 367 -20.59 -27.18 -3.73
C GLN A 367 -20.08 -27.24 -5.18
N LEU A 368 -18.77 -27.44 -5.37
CA LEU A 368 -18.13 -27.50 -6.69
C LEU A 368 -18.26 -28.92 -7.26
N LYS A 369 -18.88 -29.06 -8.42
CA LYS A 369 -19.16 -30.32 -9.09
C LYS A 369 -18.61 -30.32 -10.51
#